data_2fd4a93f17404c108b55f08c23dda5ca
#
_entry.id   2fd4a93f17404c108b55f08c23dda5ca
#
_cell.length_a   1.000
_cell.length_b   1.000
_cell.length_c   1.000
_cell.angle_alpha   90.00
_cell.angle_beta   90.00
_cell.angle_gamma   90.00
#
_symmetry.space_group_name_H-M   'P 1'
#
loop_
_entity.id
_entity.type
_entity.pdbx_description
1 polymer ?
#
loop_
_entity_poly.entity_id
_entity_poly.type
_entity_poly.pdbx_seq_one_letter_code
_entity_poly.pdbx_strand_id
1 'polypeptide(L)'
;MAAKCLQVQAAAEALDPSLRSSAGLTLHADARSWYVGALGEIEVGLLLAALGPKWFMRHAVPIGAGTKDVDHLVIGPGGVFAINTKYHAGASVWVGDYVLRVNNANTRHLKQAQSDTIDVGRRLTAKVGFPVPVISVLAILGARSISDKRAPDAGMVSVVDAKELVAWLVARPQHLSDSELALIEFAAEEPETWHVDPRAADALRVMPRFERLVVQVGTPSVPTAVRSRAKAAPTRSTSRPATHAPNRAPNRAPVRSRATPPRSPARRKGRQRVTLSDLVKLWLACGLIITAMSVLQGVANQPCTSTAGCVLPSLLVAFAPLLHLGVVGVIVAALVGSILWFVRRFTH
;
A
#
# COMPACT_ATOMS: atom_id res chain seq x y z
N MET A 1 -4.87 -7.00 7.59
CA MET A 1 -4.53 -8.15 6.68
C MET A 1 -5.12 -9.49 7.11
N ALA A 2 -5.19 -9.85 8.39
CA ALA A 2 -5.66 -11.16 8.92
C ALA A 2 -7.05 -11.57 8.43
N ALA A 3 -8.05 -10.67 8.48
CA ALA A 3 -9.41 -10.95 8.00
C ALA A 3 -9.45 -11.37 6.53
N LYS A 4 -8.66 -10.69 5.68
CA LYS A 4 -8.59 -11.03 4.25
C LYS A 4 -7.90 -12.36 4.00
N CYS A 5 -6.86 -12.66 4.76
CA CYS A 5 -6.20 -13.97 4.73
C CYS A 5 -7.20 -15.10 5.03
N LEU A 6 -7.94 -14.98 6.14
CA LEU A 6 -8.96 -15.97 6.53
C LEU A 6 -10.03 -16.14 5.46
N GLN A 7 -10.52 -15.05 4.87
CA GLN A 7 -11.54 -15.08 3.82
C GLN A 7 -11.03 -15.81 2.57
N VAL A 8 -9.81 -15.49 2.11
CA VAL A 8 -9.23 -16.10 0.89
C VAL A 8 -8.93 -17.57 1.14
N GLN A 9 -8.38 -17.92 2.30
CA GLN A 9 -8.09 -19.30 2.68
C GLN A 9 -9.39 -20.15 2.76
N ALA A 10 -10.43 -19.63 3.43
CA ALA A 10 -11.70 -20.34 3.54
C ALA A 10 -12.36 -20.56 2.17
N ALA A 11 -12.29 -19.57 1.26
CA ALA A 11 -12.80 -19.74 -0.10
C ALA A 11 -12.02 -20.81 -0.88
N ALA A 12 -10.71 -20.89 -0.71
CA ALA A 12 -9.87 -21.90 -1.33
C ALA A 12 -10.18 -23.31 -0.78
N GLU A 13 -10.34 -23.45 0.54
CA GLU A 13 -10.70 -24.73 1.18
C GLU A 13 -12.08 -25.24 0.74
N ALA A 14 -13.02 -24.33 0.45
CA ALA A 14 -14.33 -24.70 -0.07
C ALA A 14 -14.27 -25.28 -1.49
N LEU A 15 -13.29 -24.84 -2.29
CA LEU A 15 -13.05 -25.35 -3.65
C LEU A 15 -12.14 -26.58 -3.68
N ASP A 16 -11.19 -26.65 -2.75
CA ASP A 16 -10.26 -27.76 -2.61
C ASP A 16 -10.13 -28.20 -1.14
N PRO A 17 -11.00 -29.13 -0.69
CA PRO A 17 -10.97 -29.66 0.68
C PRO A 17 -9.66 -30.37 1.04
N SER A 18 -8.84 -30.77 0.07
CA SER A 18 -7.55 -31.44 0.33
C SER A 18 -6.51 -30.53 0.98
N LEU A 19 -6.72 -29.19 0.91
CA LEU A 19 -5.91 -28.22 1.64
C LEU A 19 -5.94 -28.43 3.15
N ARG A 20 -6.97 -29.09 3.68
CA ARG A 20 -7.10 -29.47 5.09
C ARG A 20 -6.97 -30.98 5.25
N SER A 21 -5.95 -31.42 5.93
CA SER A 21 -5.68 -32.83 6.20
C SER A 21 -5.50 -33.11 7.71
N SER A 22 -5.38 -34.37 8.10
CA SER A 22 -5.03 -34.75 9.48
C SER A 22 -3.61 -34.25 9.88
N ALA A 23 -2.73 -34.01 8.91
CA ALA A 23 -1.38 -33.50 9.14
C ALA A 23 -1.31 -31.99 9.33
N GLY A 24 -2.39 -31.25 9.03
CA GLY A 24 -2.45 -29.79 9.15
C GLY A 24 -3.17 -29.12 7.98
N LEU A 25 -2.96 -27.82 7.88
CA LEU A 25 -3.54 -26.96 6.85
C LEU A 25 -2.47 -26.47 5.88
N THR A 26 -2.70 -26.66 4.58
CA THR A 26 -1.87 -26.10 3.52
C THR A 26 -2.38 -24.69 3.17
N LEU A 27 -1.53 -23.70 3.31
CA LEU A 27 -1.86 -22.33 2.97
C LEU A 27 -1.95 -22.18 1.44
N HIS A 28 -3.11 -21.76 0.94
CA HIS A 28 -3.32 -21.51 -0.49
C HIS A 28 -2.45 -20.36 -1.00
N ALA A 29 -1.99 -20.45 -2.25
CA ALA A 29 -1.08 -19.47 -2.84
C ALA A 29 -1.63 -18.04 -2.78
N ASP A 30 -2.92 -17.84 -3.05
CA ASP A 30 -3.59 -16.54 -3.03
C ASP A 30 -3.75 -15.96 -1.61
N ALA A 31 -3.73 -16.80 -0.57
CA ALA A 31 -3.77 -16.36 0.82
C ALA A 31 -2.39 -15.95 1.35
N ARG A 32 -1.30 -16.40 0.71
CA ARG A 32 0.08 -16.27 1.21
C ARG A 32 0.48 -14.80 1.44
N SER A 33 0.18 -13.90 0.51
CA SER A 33 0.54 -12.48 0.64
C SER A 33 -0.16 -11.80 1.83
N TRP A 34 -1.43 -12.16 2.05
CA TRP A 34 -2.22 -11.69 3.20
C TRP A 34 -1.74 -12.28 4.51
N TYR A 35 -1.36 -13.56 4.51
CA TYR A 35 -0.81 -14.25 5.66
C TYR A 35 0.50 -13.60 6.12
N VAL A 36 1.45 -13.43 5.21
CA VAL A 36 2.74 -12.80 5.50
C VAL A 36 2.57 -11.34 5.94
N GLY A 37 1.65 -10.60 5.29
CA GLY A 37 1.31 -9.25 5.70
C GLY A 37 0.78 -9.18 7.13
N ALA A 38 -0.14 -10.08 7.51
CA ALA A 38 -0.70 -10.13 8.87
C ALA A 38 0.36 -10.50 9.93
N LEU A 39 1.28 -11.42 9.61
CA LEU A 39 2.42 -11.71 10.49
C LEU A 39 3.31 -10.48 10.70
N GLY A 40 3.55 -9.71 9.63
CA GLY A 40 4.33 -8.47 9.72
C GLY A 40 3.64 -7.40 10.59
N GLU A 41 2.32 -7.25 10.49
CA GLU A 41 1.55 -6.37 11.38
C GLU A 41 1.66 -6.79 12.84
N ILE A 42 1.55 -8.08 13.13
CA ILE A 42 1.72 -8.61 14.49
C ILE A 42 3.13 -8.33 15.01
N GLU A 43 4.16 -8.55 14.20
CA GLU A 43 5.56 -8.31 14.59
C GLU A 43 5.82 -6.83 14.91
N VAL A 44 5.31 -5.91 14.09
CA VAL A 44 5.41 -4.47 14.36
C VAL A 44 4.62 -4.09 15.62
N GLY A 45 3.44 -4.67 15.83
CA GLY A 45 2.67 -4.49 17.07
C GLY A 45 3.45 -4.90 18.31
N LEU A 46 4.18 -6.03 18.26
CA LEU A 46 5.05 -6.48 19.34
C LEU A 46 6.24 -5.54 19.58
N LEU A 47 6.83 -4.97 18.51
CA LEU A 47 7.88 -3.95 18.66
C LEU A 47 7.33 -2.69 19.35
N LEU A 48 6.15 -2.23 18.94
CA LEU A 48 5.50 -1.06 19.52
C LEU A 48 5.14 -1.24 21.00
N ALA A 49 4.90 -2.47 21.45
CA ALA A 49 4.64 -2.78 22.87
C ALA A 49 5.82 -2.39 23.81
N ALA A 50 7.01 -2.12 23.26
CA ALA A 50 8.14 -1.58 24.02
C ALA A 50 8.02 -0.08 24.34
N LEU A 51 7.04 0.62 23.76
CA LEU A 51 6.72 2.00 24.14
C LEU A 51 6.19 2.05 25.59
N GLY A 52 6.65 3.03 26.34
CA GLY A 52 6.27 3.17 27.75
C GLY A 52 4.82 3.68 27.95
N PRO A 53 4.39 3.85 29.19
CA PRO A 53 3.00 4.14 29.56
C PRO A 53 2.48 5.52 29.09
N LYS A 54 3.35 6.39 28.57
CA LYS A 54 2.96 7.67 27.97
C LYS A 54 2.50 7.53 26.51
N TRP A 55 2.40 6.31 26.01
CA TRP A 55 2.03 6.02 24.64
C TRP A 55 0.77 5.17 24.59
N PHE A 56 -0.23 5.68 23.92
CA PHE A 56 -1.44 4.94 23.59
C PHE A 56 -1.27 4.25 22.23
N MET A 57 -1.78 3.02 22.12
CA MET A 57 -1.69 2.23 20.89
C MET A 57 -3.01 1.53 20.61
N ARG A 58 -3.43 1.60 19.36
CA ARG A 58 -4.55 0.83 18.83
C ARG A 58 -4.18 0.19 17.50
N HIS A 59 -4.50 -1.09 17.36
CA HIS A 59 -4.18 -1.87 16.16
C HIS A 59 -5.43 -2.10 15.32
N ALA A 60 -5.23 -2.25 13.98
CA ALA A 60 -6.29 -2.52 13.01
C ALA A 60 -7.46 -1.53 13.09
N VAL A 61 -7.14 -0.22 13.08
CA VAL A 61 -8.13 0.85 13.24
C VAL A 61 -8.94 1.04 11.95
N PRO A 62 -10.26 0.77 11.96
CA PRO A 62 -11.08 0.87 10.76
C PRO A 62 -11.34 2.33 10.37
N ILE A 63 -10.91 2.73 9.17
CA ILE A 63 -10.99 4.12 8.70
C ILE A 63 -11.87 4.30 7.46
N GLY A 64 -12.31 3.25 6.83
CA GLY A 64 -13.11 3.32 5.62
C GLY A 64 -14.25 2.31 5.58
N ALA A 65 -15.07 2.39 4.54
CA ALA A 65 -16.07 1.38 4.26
C ALA A 65 -15.39 0.04 3.95
N GLY A 66 -15.91 -1.05 4.49
CA GLY A 66 -15.40 -2.40 4.29
C GLY A 66 -14.17 -2.71 5.16
N THR A 67 -13.08 -3.17 4.53
CA THR A 67 -11.88 -3.70 5.21
C THR A 67 -10.70 -2.73 5.23
N LYS A 68 -10.94 -1.43 4.99
CA LYS A 68 -9.87 -0.42 5.03
C LYS A 68 -9.56 -0.07 6.48
N ASP A 69 -8.33 -0.33 6.91
CA ASP A 69 -7.82 -0.06 8.24
C ASP A 69 -6.43 0.60 8.20
N VAL A 70 -6.02 1.18 9.32
CA VAL A 70 -4.63 1.53 9.62
C VAL A 70 -4.08 0.45 10.54
N ASP A 71 -2.92 -0.08 10.20
CA ASP A 71 -2.35 -1.22 10.93
C ASP A 71 -2.10 -0.87 12.41
N HIS A 72 -1.56 0.33 12.68
CA HIS A 72 -1.36 0.81 14.05
C HIS A 72 -1.58 2.32 14.15
N LEU A 73 -2.37 2.75 15.10
CA LEU A 73 -2.48 4.13 15.56
C LEU A 73 -1.68 4.27 16.85
N VAL A 74 -0.72 5.18 16.87
CA VAL A 74 0.13 5.43 18.03
C VAL A 74 0.00 6.89 18.40
N ILE A 75 -0.30 7.18 19.68
CA ILE A 75 -0.45 8.53 20.22
C ILE A 75 0.53 8.69 21.39
N GLY A 76 1.27 9.76 21.42
CA GLY A 76 2.23 10.01 22.49
C GLY A 76 2.76 11.45 22.46
N PRO A 77 3.73 11.79 23.33
CA PRO A 77 4.21 13.16 23.46
C PRO A 77 4.66 13.79 22.14
N GLY A 78 5.25 13.00 21.25
CA GLY A 78 5.72 13.45 19.94
C GLY A 78 4.63 13.63 18.88
N GLY A 79 3.37 13.32 19.18
CA GLY A 79 2.25 13.49 18.25
C GLY A 79 1.39 12.24 18.05
N VAL A 80 0.59 12.27 16.97
CA VAL A 80 -0.28 11.17 16.52
C VAL A 80 0.30 10.57 15.25
N PHE A 81 0.46 9.26 15.23
CA PHE A 81 1.11 8.52 14.14
C PHE A 81 0.17 7.47 13.57
N ALA A 82 -0.11 7.55 12.26
CA ALA A 82 -0.77 6.50 11.51
C ALA A 82 0.30 5.63 10.82
N ILE A 83 0.50 4.43 11.34
CA ILE A 83 1.58 3.54 10.93
C ILE A 83 1.00 2.41 10.10
N ASN A 84 1.52 2.26 8.88
CA ASN A 84 1.24 1.12 8.00
C ASN A 84 2.48 0.24 7.88
N THR A 85 2.34 -1.02 8.11
CA THR A 85 3.41 -2.03 8.00
C THR A 85 3.55 -2.55 6.57
N LYS A 86 4.78 -2.69 6.10
CA LYS A 86 5.07 -3.33 4.81
C LYS A 86 6.20 -4.33 4.97
N TYR A 87 5.87 -5.62 4.84
CA TYR A 87 6.83 -6.71 4.92
C TYR A 87 7.49 -6.97 3.56
N HIS A 88 8.80 -6.77 3.50
CA HIS A 88 9.58 -6.88 2.27
C HIS A 88 10.89 -7.66 2.51
N ALA A 89 10.77 -8.94 2.90
CA ALA A 89 11.92 -9.79 3.26
C ALA A 89 13.00 -9.80 2.18
N GLY A 90 14.22 -9.38 2.56
CA GLY A 90 15.40 -9.39 1.69
C GLY A 90 15.35 -8.40 0.51
N ALA A 91 14.30 -7.59 0.38
CA ALA A 91 14.15 -6.63 -0.71
C ALA A 91 15.00 -5.37 -0.49
N SER A 92 15.34 -4.71 -1.59
CA SER A 92 15.86 -3.34 -1.58
C SER A 92 14.71 -2.36 -1.75
N VAL A 93 14.58 -1.43 -0.81
CA VAL A 93 13.58 -0.36 -0.83
C VAL A 93 14.27 0.95 -1.19
N TRP A 94 13.77 1.61 -2.21
CA TRP A 94 14.20 2.93 -2.63
C TRP A 94 13.04 3.91 -2.49
N VAL A 95 13.29 5.08 -1.88
CA VAL A 95 12.27 6.10 -1.60
C VAL A 95 12.65 7.40 -2.32
N GLY A 96 11.76 7.88 -3.17
CA GLY A 96 11.81 9.20 -3.78
C GLY A 96 10.59 10.02 -3.37
N ASP A 97 10.50 11.26 -3.85
CA ASP A 97 9.47 12.23 -3.41
C ASP A 97 8.04 11.73 -3.58
N TYR A 98 7.74 11.03 -4.68
CA TYR A 98 6.38 10.62 -5.04
C TYR A 98 6.20 9.10 -5.14
N VAL A 99 7.28 8.32 -5.04
CA VAL A 99 7.22 6.88 -5.27
C VAL A 99 8.19 6.12 -4.37
N LEU A 100 7.71 5.02 -3.81
CA LEU A 100 8.53 4.01 -3.17
C LEU A 100 8.63 2.80 -4.11
N ARG A 101 9.85 2.31 -4.31
CA ARG A 101 10.16 1.14 -5.14
C ARG A 101 10.65 0.00 -4.28
N VAL A 102 10.16 -1.19 -4.57
CA VAL A 102 10.65 -2.44 -3.97
C VAL A 102 11.26 -3.28 -5.08
N ASN A 103 12.55 -3.59 -4.99
CA ASN A 103 13.31 -4.26 -6.05
C ASN A 103 13.08 -3.62 -7.42
N ASN A 104 13.17 -2.29 -7.50
CA ASN A 104 12.92 -1.44 -8.69
C ASN A 104 11.45 -1.38 -9.18
N ALA A 105 10.51 -2.11 -8.57
CA ALA A 105 9.10 -2.03 -8.92
C ALA A 105 8.41 -0.88 -8.16
N ASN A 106 7.70 -0.02 -8.88
CA ASN A 106 6.94 1.07 -8.28
C ASN A 106 5.79 0.53 -7.44
N THR A 107 5.58 1.11 -6.27
CA THR A 107 4.46 0.80 -5.39
C THR A 107 3.53 2.00 -5.19
N ARG A 108 2.38 1.76 -4.56
CA ARG A 108 1.44 2.82 -4.15
C ARG A 108 1.52 3.12 -2.65
N HIS A 109 2.52 2.59 -1.96
CA HIS A 109 2.59 2.62 -0.49
C HIS A 109 2.55 4.05 0.06
N LEU A 110 3.34 5.00 -0.49
CA LEU A 110 3.32 6.39 -0.05
C LEU A 110 1.92 7.02 -0.18
N LYS A 111 1.28 6.87 -1.35
CA LYS A 111 -0.04 7.44 -1.61
C LYS A 111 -1.12 6.83 -0.71
N GLN A 112 -1.06 5.53 -0.45
CA GLN A 112 -2.00 4.86 0.45
C GLN A 112 -1.82 5.34 1.88
N ALA A 113 -0.59 5.32 2.40
CA ALA A 113 -0.30 5.79 3.76
C ALA A 113 -0.75 7.24 3.97
N GLN A 114 -0.49 8.12 3.02
CA GLN A 114 -0.96 9.51 3.07
C GLN A 114 -2.49 9.61 3.12
N SER A 115 -3.19 8.87 2.26
CA SER A 115 -4.66 8.84 2.26
C SER A 115 -5.24 8.35 3.57
N ASP A 116 -4.64 7.31 4.16
CA ASP A 116 -5.08 6.73 5.42
C ASP A 116 -4.88 7.72 6.57
N THR A 117 -3.74 8.41 6.58
CA THR A 117 -3.41 9.45 7.56
C THR A 117 -4.39 10.64 7.52
N ILE A 118 -4.78 11.09 6.33
CA ILE A 118 -5.79 12.15 6.17
C ILE A 118 -7.13 11.71 6.74
N ASP A 119 -7.54 10.47 6.51
CA ASP A 119 -8.79 9.92 7.05
C ASP A 119 -8.76 9.85 8.59
N VAL A 120 -7.65 9.42 9.19
CA VAL A 120 -7.44 9.41 10.66
C VAL A 120 -7.52 10.81 11.22
N GLY A 121 -6.76 11.76 10.67
CA GLY A 121 -6.71 13.14 11.14
C GLY A 121 -8.09 13.82 11.10
N ARG A 122 -8.83 13.63 10.01
CA ARG A 122 -10.19 14.17 9.87
C ARG A 122 -11.14 13.64 10.95
N ARG A 123 -11.08 12.33 11.27
CA ARG A 123 -11.93 11.69 12.26
C ARG A 123 -11.61 12.15 13.68
N LEU A 124 -10.33 12.15 14.06
CA LEU A 124 -9.90 12.63 15.35
C LEU A 124 -10.24 14.12 15.52
N THR A 125 -9.95 14.98 14.54
CA THR A 125 -10.30 16.40 14.55
C THR A 125 -11.81 16.62 14.75
N ALA A 126 -12.65 15.86 14.05
CA ALA A 126 -14.10 15.97 14.20
C ALA A 126 -14.58 15.57 15.60
N LYS A 127 -13.90 14.61 16.26
CA LYS A 127 -14.30 14.11 17.58
C LYS A 127 -13.81 15.02 18.72
N VAL A 128 -12.57 15.54 18.63
CA VAL A 128 -11.99 16.39 19.70
C VAL A 128 -12.34 17.88 19.55
N GLY A 129 -12.74 18.33 18.34
CA GLY A 129 -13.14 19.73 18.09
C GLY A 129 -11.98 20.68 17.81
N PHE A 130 -10.73 20.20 17.74
CA PHE A 130 -9.56 20.98 17.33
C PHE A 130 -8.72 20.21 16.31
N PRO A 131 -7.88 20.88 15.48
CA PRO A 131 -7.04 20.22 14.48
C PRO A 131 -6.07 19.22 15.11
N VAL A 132 -6.11 17.96 14.65
CA VAL A 132 -5.19 16.90 15.06
C VAL A 132 -4.28 16.57 13.87
N PRO A 133 -3.05 17.11 13.83
CA PRO A 133 -2.08 16.72 12.83
C PRO A 133 -1.64 15.27 13.07
N VAL A 134 -1.74 14.44 12.01
CA VAL A 134 -1.34 13.04 12.07
C VAL A 134 -0.14 12.83 11.16
N ILE A 135 0.87 12.19 11.70
CA ILE A 135 2.12 11.85 10.99
C ILE A 135 1.95 10.49 10.32
N SER A 136 2.16 10.48 9.01
CA SER A 136 2.11 9.25 8.21
C SER A 136 3.41 8.48 8.30
N VAL A 137 3.35 7.19 8.63
CA VAL A 137 4.54 6.34 8.76
C VAL A 137 4.36 5.04 7.99
N LEU A 138 5.37 4.68 7.19
CA LEU A 138 5.53 3.34 6.63
C LEU A 138 6.64 2.62 7.41
N ALA A 139 6.26 1.63 8.21
CA ALA A 139 7.19 0.73 8.88
C ALA A 139 7.58 -0.39 7.92
N ILE A 140 8.81 -0.39 7.46
CA ILE A 140 9.33 -1.40 6.53
C ILE A 140 9.98 -2.52 7.33
N LEU A 141 9.42 -3.73 7.22
CA LEU A 141 9.90 -4.91 7.94
C LEU A 141 10.66 -5.85 7.00
N GLY A 142 11.83 -6.30 7.44
CA GLY A 142 12.61 -7.34 6.78
C GLY A 142 13.35 -6.92 5.51
N ALA A 143 13.36 -5.65 5.13
CA ALA A 143 14.12 -5.18 3.98
C ALA A 143 15.63 -5.38 4.19
N ARG A 144 16.35 -5.70 3.11
CA ARG A 144 17.81 -5.76 3.10
C ARG A 144 18.44 -4.39 3.21
N SER A 145 17.80 -3.41 2.56
CA SER A 145 18.27 -2.01 2.57
C SER A 145 17.08 -1.08 2.32
N ILE A 146 17.12 0.07 2.99
CA ILE A 146 16.22 1.20 2.75
C ILE A 146 17.10 2.38 2.34
N SER A 147 16.85 2.94 1.16
CA SER A 147 17.59 4.09 0.63
C SER A 147 16.60 5.22 0.36
N ASP A 148 16.47 6.13 1.32
CA ASP A 148 15.70 7.36 1.15
C ASP A 148 16.57 8.41 0.44
N LYS A 149 16.10 8.91 -0.70
CA LYS A 149 16.79 9.90 -1.53
C LYS A 149 16.14 11.28 -1.46
N ARG A 150 15.17 11.44 -0.60
CA ARG A 150 14.53 12.72 -0.35
C ARG A 150 15.42 13.62 0.50
N ALA A 151 15.21 14.91 0.42
CA ALA A 151 15.81 15.83 1.38
C ALA A 151 15.32 15.50 2.80
N PRO A 152 16.10 15.77 3.85
CA PRO A 152 15.64 15.66 5.22
C PRO A 152 14.31 16.41 5.38
N ASP A 153 13.35 15.79 6.04
CA ASP A 153 11.99 16.32 6.25
C ASP A 153 11.17 16.59 4.98
N ALA A 154 11.67 16.24 3.82
CA ALA A 154 10.89 16.27 2.59
C ALA A 154 9.97 15.05 2.52
N GLY A 155 8.69 15.32 2.35
CA GLY A 155 7.69 14.30 2.11
C GLY A 155 6.69 14.13 3.24
N MET A 156 5.47 13.77 2.83
CA MET A 156 4.30 13.66 3.73
C MET A 156 4.22 12.31 4.44
N VAL A 157 5.16 11.40 4.18
CA VAL A 157 5.19 10.03 4.74
C VAL A 157 6.61 9.70 5.18
N SER A 158 6.79 9.46 6.46
CA SER A 158 8.05 8.93 6.99
C SER A 158 8.20 7.45 6.65
N VAL A 159 9.36 7.06 6.12
CA VAL A 159 9.68 5.67 5.83
C VAL A 159 10.76 5.20 6.79
N VAL A 160 10.43 4.25 7.66
CA VAL A 160 11.27 3.84 8.79
C VAL A 160 11.48 2.33 8.74
N ASP A 161 12.70 1.86 9.03
CA ASP A 161 12.91 0.44 9.31
C ASP A 161 12.14 0.07 10.59
N ALA A 162 11.35 -0.99 10.54
CA ALA A 162 10.54 -1.40 11.68
C ALA A 162 11.36 -1.63 12.96
N LYS A 163 12.63 -2.02 12.84
CA LYS A 163 13.55 -2.21 13.97
C LYS A 163 13.91 -0.89 14.67
N GLU A 164 13.92 0.21 13.92
CA GLU A 164 14.24 1.54 14.42
C GLU A 164 12.98 2.33 14.83
N LEU A 165 11.79 1.77 14.58
CA LEU A 165 10.52 2.49 14.72
C LEU A 165 10.30 3.05 16.13
N VAL A 166 10.56 2.25 17.17
CA VAL A 166 10.38 2.68 18.58
C VAL A 166 11.36 3.81 18.92
N ALA A 167 12.64 3.67 18.57
CA ALA A 167 13.63 4.70 18.79
C ALA A 167 13.28 5.99 18.01
N TRP A 168 12.82 5.83 16.78
CA TRP A 168 12.39 6.95 15.94
C TRP A 168 11.19 7.69 16.54
N LEU A 169 10.19 6.99 17.09
CA LEU A 169 9.01 7.58 17.76
C LEU A 169 9.43 8.34 19.02
N VAL A 170 10.23 7.71 19.89
CA VAL A 170 10.68 8.30 21.17
C VAL A 170 11.56 9.52 20.94
N ALA A 171 12.34 9.58 19.87
CA ALA A 171 13.17 10.72 19.51
C ALA A 171 12.39 11.94 18.98
N ARG A 172 11.06 11.85 18.78
CA ARG A 172 10.27 13.00 18.33
C ARG A 172 10.17 14.04 19.45
N PRO A 173 10.33 15.33 19.11
CA PRO A 173 10.12 16.39 20.08
C PRO A 173 8.67 16.37 20.57
N GLN A 174 8.45 16.78 21.80
CA GLN A 174 7.10 16.89 22.34
C GLN A 174 6.32 17.99 21.60
N HIS A 175 5.16 17.62 21.06
CA HIS A 175 4.25 18.50 20.33
C HIS A 175 2.89 18.60 20.98
N LEU A 176 2.49 17.62 21.79
CA LEU A 176 1.19 17.58 22.45
C LEU A 176 1.36 17.82 23.95
N SER A 177 0.50 18.63 24.52
CA SER A 177 0.36 18.76 25.97
C SER A 177 -0.34 17.52 26.55
N ASP A 178 -0.21 17.29 27.84
CA ASP A 178 -0.85 16.16 28.52
C ASP A 178 -2.38 16.20 28.39
N SER A 179 -2.97 17.41 28.34
CA SER A 179 -4.43 17.59 28.14
C SER A 179 -4.87 17.25 26.72
N GLU A 180 -4.10 17.64 25.70
CA GLU A 180 -4.38 17.26 24.30
C GLU A 180 -4.23 15.76 24.10
N LEU A 181 -3.20 15.16 24.69
CA LEU A 181 -2.99 13.71 24.66
C LEU A 181 -4.23 13.00 25.21
N ALA A 182 -4.68 13.35 26.43
CA ALA A 182 -5.82 12.70 27.06
C ALA A 182 -7.10 12.81 26.23
N LEU A 183 -7.35 13.98 25.60
CA LEU A 183 -8.52 14.16 24.73
C LEU A 183 -8.43 13.33 23.45
N ILE A 184 -7.25 13.27 22.83
CA ILE A 184 -7.04 12.51 21.59
C ILE A 184 -7.09 11.00 21.88
N GLU A 185 -6.51 10.54 22.97
CA GLU A 185 -6.59 9.15 23.43
C GLU A 185 -8.03 8.73 23.69
N PHE A 186 -8.78 9.52 24.45
CA PHE A 186 -10.21 9.29 24.67
C PHE A 186 -10.98 9.19 23.37
N ALA A 187 -10.76 10.15 22.44
CA ALA A 187 -11.39 10.10 21.11
C ALA A 187 -10.99 8.86 20.30
N ALA A 188 -9.75 8.40 20.46
CA ALA A 188 -9.25 7.21 19.75
C ALA A 188 -9.82 5.89 20.32
N GLU A 189 -10.20 5.86 21.59
CA GLU A 189 -10.87 4.71 22.22
C GLU A 189 -12.33 4.57 21.80
N GLU A 190 -12.99 5.69 21.52
CA GLU A 190 -14.41 5.70 21.15
C GLU A 190 -14.68 5.00 19.82
N PRO A 191 -15.53 3.95 19.78
CA PRO A 191 -15.85 3.23 18.53
C PRO A 191 -16.46 4.13 17.46
N GLU A 192 -17.21 5.14 17.87
CA GLU A 192 -17.91 6.09 16.98
C GLU A 192 -16.95 7.00 16.20
N THR A 193 -15.73 7.18 16.68
CA THR A 193 -14.68 7.91 15.96
C THR A 193 -14.29 7.19 14.69
N TRP A 194 -14.40 5.89 14.71
CA TRP A 194 -13.96 5.02 13.62
C TRP A 194 -15.14 4.54 12.78
N HIS A 195 -14.87 4.06 11.59
CA HIS A 195 -15.91 3.48 10.76
C HIS A 195 -16.26 2.09 11.30
N VAL A 196 -17.29 2.02 12.14
CA VAL A 196 -17.80 0.75 12.65
C VAL A 196 -18.79 0.19 11.62
N ASP A 197 -18.38 -0.81 10.84
CA ASP A 197 -19.33 -1.65 10.13
C ASP A 197 -20.11 -2.45 11.20
N PRO A 198 -21.44 -2.44 11.21
CA PRO A 198 -22.24 -3.31 12.10
C PRO A 198 -21.90 -4.79 12.00
N ARG A 199 -21.27 -5.22 10.89
CA ARG A 199 -20.70 -6.56 10.70
C ARG A 199 -19.37 -6.78 11.44
N ALA A 200 -18.80 -5.74 12.01
CA ALA A 200 -17.54 -5.79 12.77
C ALA A 200 -17.65 -6.56 14.11
N ALA A 201 -18.85 -7.05 14.50
CA ALA A 201 -18.97 -8.05 15.58
C ALA A 201 -18.06 -9.29 15.32
N ASP A 202 -17.73 -9.58 14.06
CA ASP A 202 -16.74 -10.60 13.69
C ASP A 202 -15.28 -10.13 13.86
N ALA A 203 -15.02 -8.83 14.00
CA ALA A 203 -13.67 -8.27 14.12
C ALA A 203 -12.95 -8.82 15.39
N LEU A 204 -13.66 -8.96 16.50
CA LEU A 204 -13.13 -9.55 17.74
C LEU A 204 -12.72 -11.03 17.59
N ARG A 205 -13.26 -11.71 16.57
CA ARG A 205 -12.96 -13.13 16.30
C ARG A 205 -11.87 -13.32 15.25
N VAL A 206 -11.48 -12.25 14.55
CA VAL A 206 -10.47 -12.33 13.46
C VAL A 206 -9.14 -12.80 14.00
N MET A 207 -8.61 -12.14 15.03
CA MET A 207 -7.28 -12.49 15.56
C MET A 207 -7.21 -13.90 16.13
N PRO A 208 -8.14 -14.36 17.01
CA PRO A 208 -8.12 -15.74 17.48
C PRO A 208 -8.26 -16.77 16.36
N ARG A 209 -8.97 -16.46 15.28
CA ARG A 209 -9.07 -17.34 14.10
C ARG A 209 -7.76 -17.35 13.31
N PHE A 210 -7.13 -16.21 13.16
CA PHE A 210 -5.86 -16.09 12.46
C PHE A 210 -4.72 -16.80 13.22
N GLU A 211 -4.65 -16.67 14.52
CA GLU A 211 -3.70 -17.39 15.37
C GLU A 211 -3.87 -18.90 15.23
N ARG A 212 -5.11 -19.40 15.22
CA ARG A 212 -5.37 -20.83 14.94
C ARG A 212 -4.90 -21.24 13.53
N LEU A 213 -5.11 -20.38 12.53
CA LEU A 213 -4.60 -20.63 11.19
C LEU A 213 -3.07 -20.74 11.20
N VAL A 214 -2.37 -19.83 11.88
CA VAL A 214 -0.90 -19.84 12.02
C VAL A 214 -0.42 -21.16 12.62
N VAL A 215 -1.07 -21.62 13.68
CA VAL A 215 -0.75 -22.91 14.32
C VAL A 215 -0.99 -24.09 13.37
N GLN A 216 -2.08 -24.07 12.60
CA GLN A 216 -2.44 -25.15 11.68
C GLN A 216 -1.56 -25.22 10.44
N VAL A 217 -1.12 -24.07 9.92
CA VAL A 217 -0.19 -23.99 8.77
C VAL A 217 1.23 -24.40 9.19
N GLY A 218 1.51 -24.42 10.48
CA GLY A 218 2.86 -24.51 11.00
C GLY A 218 3.60 -23.19 10.81
N THR A 219 4.50 -22.85 11.72
CA THR A 219 5.28 -21.61 11.60
C THR A 219 6.13 -21.73 10.34
N PRO A 220 5.92 -20.89 9.30
CA PRO A 220 6.90 -20.83 8.24
C PRO A 220 8.20 -20.45 8.95
N SER A 221 9.24 -21.25 8.74
CA SER A 221 10.58 -20.87 9.20
C SER A 221 10.91 -19.53 8.57
N VAL A 222 10.61 -18.45 9.30
CA VAL A 222 11.18 -17.15 9.02
C VAL A 222 12.67 -17.40 9.08
N PRO A 223 13.44 -17.13 8.01
CA PRO A 223 14.88 -17.32 8.08
C PRO A 223 15.38 -16.46 9.25
N THR A 224 15.72 -17.12 10.34
CA THR A 224 16.20 -16.48 11.57
C THR A 224 17.62 -16.00 11.30
N ALA A 225 17.75 -14.88 10.62
CA ALA A 225 19.02 -14.16 10.47
C ALA A 225 19.45 -13.42 11.75
N VAL A 226 18.80 -13.68 12.88
CA VAL A 226 19.05 -12.96 14.14
C VAL A 226 19.28 -13.89 15.33
N ARG A 227 19.73 -15.16 15.13
CA ARG A 227 20.15 -15.98 16.27
C ARG A 227 21.52 -16.61 16.07
N SER A 228 22.58 -15.81 16.00
CA SER A 228 23.92 -16.25 16.39
C SER A 228 24.92 -15.09 16.37
N ARG A 229 24.83 -14.21 17.36
CA ARG A 229 25.99 -13.42 17.78
C ARG A 229 25.93 -13.09 19.27
N ALA A 230 25.81 -14.15 20.07
CA ALA A 230 26.12 -14.05 21.49
C ALA A 230 26.86 -15.32 21.89
N LYS A 231 28.13 -15.14 22.24
CA LYS A 231 29.06 -16.10 22.89
C LYS A 231 29.97 -16.88 21.97
N ALA A 232 31.15 -16.31 21.71
CA ALA A 232 32.44 -16.98 21.87
C ALA A 232 33.49 -15.94 22.19
N ALA A 233 33.98 -15.95 23.42
CA ALA A 233 35.14 -15.21 23.86
C ALA A 233 36.40 -15.85 23.24
N PRO A 234 37.48 -15.07 23.01
CA PRO A 234 38.66 -15.56 22.34
C PRO A 234 39.57 -16.31 23.30
N THR A 235 39.87 -17.57 23.03
CA THR A 235 41.05 -18.24 23.56
C THR A 235 42.23 -17.95 22.65
N ARG A 236 43.18 -17.32 23.26
CA ARG A 236 44.53 -17.00 22.78
C ARG A 236 45.33 -18.30 22.68
N SER A 237 45.87 -18.61 21.51
CA SER A 237 47.01 -19.52 21.42
C SER A 237 48.05 -18.98 20.42
N THR A 238 49.23 -18.83 20.97
CA THR A 238 50.49 -18.40 20.35
C THR A 238 51.11 -19.55 19.58
N SER A 239 51.60 -19.31 18.38
CA SER A 239 52.90 -19.79 17.90
C SER A 239 53.24 -19.26 16.49
N ARG A 240 54.41 -18.75 16.37
CA ARG A 240 55.18 -18.21 15.24
C ARG A 240 56.22 -19.29 14.84
N PRO A 241 57.13 -19.11 13.79
CA PRO A 241 56.99 -18.80 12.36
C PRO A 241 57.79 -19.77 11.45
N ALA A 242 57.70 -19.63 10.12
CA ALA A 242 58.84 -19.84 9.20
C ALA A 242 58.46 -19.53 7.74
N THR A 243 59.03 -18.51 7.22
CA THR A 243 59.92 -18.32 6.04
C THR A 243 59.76 -19.25 4.82
N HIS A 244 59.48 -18.69 3.64
CA HIS A 244 60.31 -18.62 2.44
C HIS A 244 59.54 -18.05 1.24
N ALA A 245 60.10 -17.01 0.64
CA ALA A 245 59.88 -16.57 -0.76
C ALA A 245 61.04 -17.16 -1.63
N PRO A 246 61.20 -16.86 -2.93
CA PRO A 246 60.31 -16.40 -4.01
C PRO A 246 60.48 -17.23 -5.32
N ASN A 247 59.62 -17.07 -6.33
CA ASN A 247 60.11 -17.05 -7.73
C ASN A 247 59.00 -16.61 -8.75
N ARG A 248 59.23 -15.46 -9.36
CA ARG A 248 59.50 -15.17 -10.78
C ARG A 248 58.51 -15.65 -11.87
N ALA A 249 57.96 -14.61 -12.50
CA ALA A 249 57.21 -14.65 -13.78
C ALA A 249 58.02 -15.26 -14.96
N PRO A 250 57.42 -15.52 -16.14
CA PRO A 250 57.20 -14.45 -17.11
C PRO A 250 55.96 -14.58 -18.05
N ASN A 251 55.54 -13.41 -18.48
CA ASN A 251 54.99 -13.05 -19.80
C ASN A 251 54.48 -14.11 -20.76
N ARG A 252 53.25 -13.99 -21.16
CA ARG A 252 52.83 -14.06 -22.57
C ARG A 252 51.42 -13.46 -22.77
N ALA A 253 51.35 -12.34 -23.45
CA ALA A 253 50.15 -11.95 -24.17
C ALA A 253 49.94 -12.87 -25.38
N PRO A 254 48.72 -13.16 -25.72
CA PRO A 254 48.36 -13.03 -27.12
C PRO A 254 46.90 -12.58 -27.37
N VAL A 255 46.77 -11.92 -28.46
CA VAL A 255 45.74 -11.99 -29.48
C VAL A 255 44.33 -11.46 -29.14
N ARG A 256 44.12 -10.26 -29.65
CA ARG A 256 42.83 -9.64 -29.94
C ARG A 256 41.98 -10.54 -30.82
N SER A 257 40.88 -11.03 -30.30
CA SER A 257 39.73 -11.47 -31.08
C SER A 257 38.67 -10.41 -31.06
N ARG A 258 38.40 -9.88 -32.22
CA ARG A 258 37.42 -8.82 -32.50
C ARG A 258 36.01 -9.41 -32.35
N ALA A 259 35.36 -9.17 -31.23
CA ALA A 259 33.97 -9.54 -30.99
C ALA A 259 33.07 -8.45 -31.53
N THR A 260 32.20 -8.83 -32.43
CA THR A 260 31.08 -8.07 -33.00
C THR A 260 30.12 -7.63 -31.88
N PRO A 261 29.58 -6.37 -31.87
CA PRO A 261 28.65 -5.96 -30.85
C PRO A 261 27.30 -6.69 -31.03
N PRO A 262 26.65 -7.12 -29.93
CA PRO A 262 25.33 -7.72 -29.99
C PRO A 262 24.29 -6.66 -30.38
N ARG A 263 23.49 -6.98 -31.38
CA ARG A 263 22.30 -6.21 -31.77
C ARG A 263 21.36 -6.08 -30.59
N SER A 264 21.01 -4.85 -30.24
CA SER A 264 19.99 -4.49 -29.27
C SER A 264 18.64 -5.12 -29.68
N PRO A 265 17.94 -5.80 -28.77
CA PRO A 265 16.58 -6.28 -29.08
C PRO A 265 15.64 -5.09 -29.21
N ALA A 266 14.89 -5.04 -30.30
CA ALA A 266 13.87 -4.06 -30.57
C ALA A 266 12.90 -3.95 -29.39
N ARG A 267 12.75 -2.72 -28.87
CA ARG A 267 11.82 -2.35 -27.79
C ARG A 267 10.39 -2.68 -28.22
N ARG A 268 9.89 -3.85 -27.83
CA ARG A 268 8.46 -4.19 -27.93
C ARG A 268 7.68 -3.16 -27.09
N LYS A 269 6.93 -2.30 -27.76
CA LYS A 269 5.94 -1.42 -27.11
C LYS A 269 5.02 -2.33 -26.29
N GLY A 270 5.11 -2.22 -24.97
CA GLY A 270 4.22 -2.92 -24.06
C GLY A 270 2.78 -2.51 -24.35
N ARG A 271 1.96 -3.49 -24.71
CA ARG A 271 0.52 -3.33 -24.91
C ARG A 271 -0.08 -2.91 -23.56
N GLN A 272 -0.46 -1.65 -23.40
CA GLN A 272 -1.12 -1.16 -22.20
C GLN A 272 -2.39 -1.99 -21.96
N ARG A 273 -2.45 -2.62 -20.78
CA ARG A 273 -3.65 -3.36 -20.35
C ARG A 273 -4.65 -2.34 -19.83
N VAL A 274 -5.82 -2.28 -20.46
CA VAL A 274 -6.95 -1.47 -19.96
C VAL A 274 -7.32 -1.96 -18.57
N THR A 275 -7.32 -1.07 -17.58
CA THR A 275 -7.64 -1.40 -16.19
C THR A 275 -9.12 -1.09 -15.89
N LEU A 276 -9.67 -1.63 -14.81
CA LEU A 276 -11.02 -1.27 -14.34
C LEU A 276 -11.13 0.24 -14.09
N SER A 277 -10.05 0.87 -13.60
CA SER A 277 -9.99 2.32 -13.40
C SER A 277 -10.15 3.10 -14.71
N ASP A 278 -9.63 2.58 -15.82
CA ASP A 278 -9.75 3.25 -17.12
C ASP A 278 -11.18 3.15 -17.66
N LEU A 279 -11.88 2.03 -17.41
CA LEU A 279 -13.30 1.87 -17.73
C LEU A 279 -14.17 2.81 -16.89
N VAL A 280 -13.94 2.91 -15.59
CA VAL A 280 -14.68 3.84 -14.72
C VAL A 280 -14.49 5.29 -15.18
N LYS A 281 -13.26 5.70 -15.52
CA LYS A 281 -13.01 7.05 -16.07
C LYS A 281 -13.76 7.28 -17.39
N LEU A 282 -13.78 6.29 -18.26
CA LEU A 282 -14.48 6.36 -19.53
C LEU A 282 -15.98 6.56 -19.32
N TRP A 283 -16.61 5.80 -18.42
CA TRP A 283 -18.04 5.94 -18.10
C TRP A 283 -18.37 7.26 -17.40
N LEU A 284 -17.49 7.76 -16.53
CA LEU A 284 -17.64 9.09 -15.92
C LEU A 284 -17.56 10.20 -16.99
N ALA A 285 -16.64 10.08 -17.94
CA ALA A 285 -16.56 11.02 -19.05
C ALA A 285 -17.80 10.98 -19.93
N CYS A 286 -18.35 9.79 -20.23
CA CYS A 286 -19.61 9.64 -20.94
C CYS A 286 -20.77 10.32 -20.20
N GLY A 287 -20.90 10.12 -18.89
CA GLY A 287 -21.92 10.76 -18.07
C GLY A 287 -21.81 12.29 -18.10
N LEU A 288 -20.61 12.83 -18.04
CA LEU A 288 -20.36 14.27 -18.08
C LEU A 288 -20.70 14.89 -19.45
N ILE A 289 -20.43 14.16 -20.53
CA ILE A 289 -20.80 14.57 -21.90
C ILE A 289 -22.32 14.58 -22.06
N ILE A 290 -23.01 13.55 -21.57
CA ILE A 290 -24.48 13.44 -21.65
C ILE A 290 -25.15 14.58 -20.86
N THR A 291 -24.69 14.88 -19.65
CA THR A 291 -25.22 16.00 -18.86
C THR A 291 -24.97 17.35 -19.52
N ALA A 292 -23.78 17.58 -20.06
CA ALA A 292 -23.48 18.80 -20.81
C ALA A 292 -24.39 18.97 -22.04
N MET A 293 -24.64 17.87 -22.76
CA MET A 293 -25.55 17.87 -23.90
C MET A 293 -27.00 18.16 -23.52
N SER A 294 -27.47 17.61 -22.39
CA SER A 294 -28.81 17.88 -21.86
C SER A 294 -29.01 19.36 -21.52
N VAL A 295 -27.97 19.98 -20.93
CA VAL A 295 -27.96 21.42 -20.61
C VAL A 295 -28.00 22.25 -21.90
N LEU A 296 -27.19 21.89 -22.90
CA LEU A 296 -27.17 22.59 -24.20
C LEU A 296 -28.52 22.49 -24.93
N GLN A 297 -29.16 21.33 -24.87
CA GLN A 297 -30.52 21.15 -25.43
C GLN A 297 -31.55 22.00 -24.68
N GLY A 298 -31.43 22.12 -23.36
CA GLY A 298 -32.27 23.01 -22.56
C GLY A 298 -32.16 24.47 -23.01
N VAL A 299 -30.96 24.92 -23.32
CA VAL A 299 -30.67 26.28 -23.85
C VAL A 299 -31.23 26.43 -25.27
N ALA A 300 -31.06 25.42 -26.13
CA ALA A 300 -31.57 25.41 -27.50
C ALA A 300 -33.09 25.52 -27.60
N ASN A 301 -33.81 24.97 -26.61
CA ASN A 301 -35.30 24.96 -26.58
C ASN A 301 -35.93 26.18 -25.89
N GLN A 302 -35.11 27.20 -25.48
CA GLN A 302 -35.67 28.38 -24.85
C GLN A 302 -36.41 29.29 -25.88
N PRO A 303 -37.56 29.86 -25.51
CA PRO A 303 -38.28 30.74 -26.40
C PRO A 303 -37.49 32.04 -26.65
N CYS A 304 -37.33 32.43 -27.90
CA CYS A 304 -36.65 33.62 -28.30
C CYS A 304 -37.44 34.90 -27.93
N THR A 305 -36.87 35.71 -27.04
CA THR A 305 -37.53 36.96 -26.61
C THR A 305 -36.97 38.21 -27.32
N SER A 306 -35.80 38.10 -28.04
CA SER A 306 -35.22 39.15 -28.84
C SER A 306 -34.34 38.59 -29.96
N THR A 307 -34.13 39.34 -31.04
CA THR A 307 -33.33 38.92 -32.22
C THR A 307 -31.87 38.59 -31.87
N ALA A 308 -31.27 39.30 -30.94
CA ALA A 308 -29.92 39.05 -30.48
C ALA A 308 -29.83 37.79 -29.58
N GLY A 309 -30.93 37.41 -28.85
CA GLY A 309 -30.99 36.24 -27.99
C GLY A 309 -31.18 34.92 -28.72
N CYS A 310 -31.51 34.97 -30.04
CA CYS A 310 -31.79 33.76 -30.84
C CYS A 310 -30.55 33.19 -31.56
N VAL A 311 -29.44 33.86 -31.60
CA VAL A 311 -28.27 33.41 -32.37
C VAL A 311 -27.70 32.11 -31.79
N LEU A 312 -27.54 32.01 -30.48
CA LEU A 312 -26.98 30.85 -29.82
C LEU A 312 -27.92 29.62 -29.88
N PRO A 313 -29.22 29.72 -29.58
CA PRO A 313 -30.15 28.64 -29.76
C PRO A 313 -30.23 28.10 -31.19
N SER A 314 -30.26 29.01 -32.21
CA SER A 314 -30.32 28.61 -33.62
C SER A 314 -29.08 27.83 -34.06
N LEU A 315 -27.90 28.25 -33.63
CA LEU A 315 -26.63 27.53 -33.90
C LEU A 315 -26.64 26.15 -33.24
N LEU A 316 -27.09 26.03 -31.98
CA LEU A 316 -27.15 24.75 -31.26
C LEU A 316 -28.10 23.79 -31.95
N VAL A 317 -29.25 24.26 -32.44
CA VAL A 317 -30.20 23.42 -33.21
C VAL A 317 -29.59 22.95 -34.53
N ALA A 318 -28.89 23.79 -35.25
CA ALA A 318 -28.23 23.44 -36.51
C ALA A 318 -27.12 22.35 -36.32
N PHE A 319 -26.41 22.39 -35.24
CA PHE A 319 -25.35 21.43 -34.94
C PHE A 319 -25.80 20.21 -34.11
N ALA A 320 -27.05 20.17 -33.66
CA ALA A 320 -27.60 19.07 -32.85
C ALA A 320 -27.40 17.68 -33.46
N PRO A 321 -27.60 17.43 -34.78
CA PRO A 321 -27.36 16.09 -35.34
C PRO A 321 -25.93 15.62 -35.23
N LEU A 322 -24.93 16.52 -35.43
CA LEU A 322 -23.51 16.19 -35.32
C LEU A 322 -23.11 15.88 -33.86
N LEU A 323 -23.67 16.63 -32.92
CA LEU A 323 -23.44 16.42 -31.50
C LEU A 323 -24.05 15.08 -31.03
N HIS A 324 -25.22 14.71 -31.50
CA HIS A 324 -25.82 13.40 -31.19
C HIS A 324 -25.01 12.23 -31.76
N LEU A 325 -24.50 12.34 -32.99
CA LEU A 325 -23.60 11.34 -33.57
C LEU A 325 -22.33 11.16 -32.75
N GLY A 326 -21.73 12.27 -32.25
CA GLY A 326 -20.58 12.23 -31.37
C GLY A 326 -20.85 11.49 -30.05
N VAL A 327 -21.99 11.77 -29.40
CA VAL A 327 -22.40 11.11 -28.16
C VAL A 327 -22.64 9.61 -28.37
N VAL A 328 -23.34 9.23 -29.43
CA VAL A 328 -23.55 7.82 -29.77
C VAL A 328 -22.20 7.11 -30.00
N GLY A 329 -21.28 7.73 -30.73
CA GLY A 329 -19.94 7.17 -30.96
C GLY A 329 -19.18 6.91 -29.65
N VAL A 330 -19.23 7.85 -28.70
CA VAL A 330 -18.56 7.69 -27.39
C VAL A 330 -19.21 6.56 -26.56
N ILE A 331 -20.54 6.45 -26.56
CA ILE A 331 -21.25 5.38 -25.84
C ILE A 331 -20.90 4.01 -26.45
N VAL A 332 -20.93 3.88 -27.79
CA VAL A 332 -20.55 2.64 -28.47
C VAL A 332 -19.10 2.25 -28.16
N ALA A 333 -18.18 3.20 -28.19
CA ALA A 333 -16.78 2.93 -27.85
C ALA A 333 -16.62 2.47 -26.38
N ALA A 334 -17.38 3.05 -25.44
CA ALA A 334 -17.39 2.65 -24.04
C ALA A 334 -17.95 1.24 -23.84
N LEU A 335 -19.04 0.88 -24.56
CA LEU A 335 -19.62 -0.46 -24.52
C LEU A 335 -18.66 -1.51 -25.10
N VAL A 336 -18.10 -1.25 -26.28
CA VAL A 336 -17.11 -2.16 -26.91
C VAL A 336 -15.89 -2.34 -26.02
N GLY A 337 -15.36 -1.26 -25.45
CA GLY A 337 -14.25 -1.31 -24.50
C GLY A 337 -14.55 -2.15 -23.26
N SER A 338 -15.77 -2.02 -22.73
CA SER A 338 -16.24 -2.81 -21.57
C SER A 338 -16.39 -4.29 -21.92
N ILE A 339 -16.99 -4.62 -23.07
CA ILE A 339 -17.14 -6.00 -23.54
C ILE A 339 -15.77 -6.66 -23.77
N LEU A 340 -14.85 -5.98 -24.47
CA LEU A 340 -13.50 -6.49 -24.70
C LEU A 340 -12.70 -6.70 -23.42
N TRP A 341 -12.88 -5.80 -22.43
CA TRP A 341 -12.28 -5.96 -21.13
C TRP A 341 -12.85 -7.18 -20.38
N PHE A 342 -14.18 -7.35 -20.40
CA PHE A 342 -14.86 -8.47 -19.77
C PHE A 342 -14.44 -9.81 -20.40
N VAL A 343 -14.52 -9.92 -21.72
CA VAL A 343 -14.10 -11.14 -22.46
C VAL A 343 -12.66 -11.50 -22.13
N ARG A 344 -11.71 -10.53 -22.12
CA ARG A 344 -10.31 -10.80 -21.80
C ARG A 344 -10.06 -11.17 -20.34
N ARG A 345 -10.95 -10.83 -19.44
CA ARG A 345 -10.82 -11.14 -18.01
C ARG A 345 -11.32 -12.55 -17.67
N PHE A 346 -12.27 -13.06 -18.44
CA PHE A 346 -12.92 -14.34 -18.16
C PHE A 346 -12.55 -15.45 -19.15
N THR A 347 -11.74 -15.18 -20.20
CA THR A 347 -11.25 -16.17 -21.17
C THR A 347 -9.76 -16.52 -20.95
N HIS A 348 -9.15 -16.07 -19.84
CA HIS A 348 -7.82 -16.45 -19.36
C HIS A 348 -7.93 -16.77 -17.84
#